data_e6790a1528c0f86dfbe29b9024068942
#
_entry.id   e6790a1528c0f86dfbe29b9024068942
#
_cell.length_a   1.000
_cell.length_b   1.000
_cell.length_c   1.000
_cell.angle_alpha   90.00
_cell.angle_beta   90.00
_cell.angle_gamma   90.00
#
_symmetry.space_group_name_H-M   'P 1'
#
loop_
_entity.id
_entity.type
_entity.pdbx_description
1 polymer ?
#
loop_
_entity_poly.entity_id
_entity_poly.type
_entity_poly.pdbx_seq_one_letter_code
_entity_poly.pdbx_strand_id
1 'polypeptide(L)'
;MVYMIIERFHPGKVKALYKRFEEKGRMMPEGLSYVNSWIDEKITTCYQVMETNSPENLNEWISNWNDLVDFEIIPVITSAQAKEKVFEN
;
A
#
# COMPACT_ATOMS: atom_id res chain seq x y z
N MET A 1 -6.42 11.84 -1.72
CA MET A 1 -5.27 11.70 -0.79
C MET A 1 -4.41 10.52 -1.19
N VAL A 2 -3.12 10.71 -1.22
CA VAL A 2 -2.16 9.68 -1.61
C VAL A 2 -1.54 9.06 -0.35
N TYR A 3 -1.37 7.76 -0.38
CA TYR A 3 -0.80 7.01 0.75
C TYR A 3 0.34 6.12 0.28
N MET A 4 1.41 6.09 1.07
CA MET A 4 2.46 5.09 0.95
C MET A 4 2.09 3.94 1.88
N ILE A 5 1.99 2.73 1.31
CA ILE A 5 1.68 1.53 2.07
C ILE A 5 2.95 0.70 2.14
N ILE A 6 3.41 0.42 3.33
CA ILE A 6 4.57 -0.44 3.53
C ILE A 6 4.05 -1.79 4.01
N GLU A 7 4.34 -2.84 3.23
CA GLU A 7 3.81 -4.18 3.47
C GLU A 7 4.96 -5.10 3.81
N ARG A 8 5.05 -5.48 5.09
CA ARG A 8 6.10 -6.40 5.54
C ARG A 8 5.53 -7.81 5.54
N PHE A 9 6.08 -8.66 4.67
CA PHE A 9 5.56 -10.01 4.49
C PHE A 9 5.87 -10.88 5.72
N HIS A 10 4.88 -11.65 6.17
CA HIS A 10 5.10 -12.60 7.25
C HIS A 10 6.09 -13.67 6.80
N PRO A 11 7.02 -14.09 7.68
CA PRO A 11 8.01 -15.12 7.33
C PRO A 11 7.33 -16.40 6.81
N GLY A 12 7.84 -16.90 5.69
CA GLY A 12 7.32 -18.12 5.09
C GLY A 12 6.01 -17.99 4.34
N LYS A 13 5.46 -16.76 4.21
CA LYS A 13 4.15 -16.55 3.58
C LYS A 13 4.21 -15.92 2.19
N VAL A 14 5.40 -15.67 1.65
CA VAL A 14 5.55 -14.99 0.36
C VAL A 14 4.87 -15.77 -0.77
N LYS A 15 5.07 -17.08 -0.83
CA LYS A 15 4.45 -17.90 -1.88
C LYS A 15 2.93 -17.89 -1.78
N ALA A 16 2.39 -17.95 -0.58
CA ALA A 16 0.94 -17.90 -0.36
C ALA A 16 0.38 -16.56 -0.81
N LEU A 17 1.11 -15.47 -0.53
CA LEU A 17 0.72 -14.12 -0.93
C LEU A 17 0.65 -14.01 -2.46
N TYR A 18 1.70 -14.42 -3.15
CA TYR A 18 1.73 -14.33 -4.61
C TYR A 18 0.72 -15.25 -5.27
N LYS A 19 0.44 -16.41 -4.66
CA LYS A 19 -0.59 -17.31 -5.17
C LYS A 19 -1.98 -16.65 -5.05
N ARG A 20 -2.29 -16.02 -3.93
CA ARG A 20 -3.56 -15.32 -3.77
C ARG A 20 -3.67 -14.16 -4.76
N PHE A 21 -2.58 -13.41 -4.94
CA PHE A 21 -2.53 -12.32 -5.91
C PHE A 21 -2.81 -12.84 -7.34
N GLU A 22 -2.19 -13.96 -7.71
CA GLU A 22 -2.40 -14.55 -9.02
C GLU A 22 -3.84 -14.98 -9.22
N GLU A 23 -4.46 -15.55 -8.20
CA GLU A 23 -5.82 -16.08 -8.28
C GLU A 23 -6.90 -14.98 -8.18
N LYS A 24 -6.67 -13.96 -7.38
CA LYS A 24 -7.71 -12.98 -7.02
C LYS A 24 -7.33 -11.53 -7.30
N GLY A 25 -6.13 -11.26 -7.79
CA GLY A 25 -5.64 -9.90 -7.98
C GLY A 25 -5.46 -9.18 -6.66
N ARG A 26 -5.46 -7.85 -6.70
CA ARG A 26 -5.25 -7.03 -5.50
C ARG A 26 -6.45 -6.99 -4.57
N MET A 27 -7.63 -7.33 -5.04
CA MET A 27 -8.88 -7.31 -4.28
C MET A 27 -9.16 -5.92 -3.71
N MET A 28 -8.99 -4.89 -4.54
CA MET A 28 -9.23 -3.51 -4.14
C MET A 28 -10.71 -3.18 -4.20
N PRO A 29 -11.27 -2.54 -3.17
CA PRO A 29 -12.62 -2.04 -3.24
C PRO A 29 -12.73 -0.88 -4.20
N GLU A 30 -13.95 -0.57 -4.63
CA GLU A 30 -14.22 0.61 -5.44
C GLU A 30 -13.79 1.86 -4.69
N GLY A 31 -13.17 2.80 -5.40
CA GLY A 31 -12.71 4.06 -4.79
C GLY A 31 -11.27 4.01 -4.30
N LEU A 32 -10.61 2.86 -4.38
CA LEU A 32 -9.19 2.74 -4.04
C LEU A 32 -8.42 2.47 -5.33
N SER A 33 -7.46 3.33 -5.64
CA SER A 33 -6.67 3.24 -6.88
C SER A 33 -5.23 2.86 -6.59
N TYR A 34 -4.71 1.91 -7.35
CA TYR A 34 -3.30 1.54 -7.34
C TYR A 34 -2.52 2.49 -8.24
N VAL A 35 -1.43 3.06 -7.72
CA VAL A 35 -0.58 3.97 -8.48
C VAL A 35 0.68 3.25 -8.96
N ASN A 36 1.46 2.71 -8.03
CA ASN A 36 2.69 1.98 -8.35
C ASN A 36 3.17 1.22 -7.13
N SER A 37 4.11 0.29 -7.33
CA SER A 37 4.70 -0.45 -6.21
C SER A 37 6.10 -0.93 -6.55
N TRP A 38 6.88 -1.13 -5.50
CA TRP A 38 8.24 -1.67 -5.57
C TRP A 38 8.40 -2.69 -4.46
N ILE A 39 9.20 -3.71 -4.71
CA ILE A 39 9.50 -4.76 -3.74
C ILE A 39 11.02 -4.73 -3.51
N ASP A 40 11.46 -4.85 -2.27
CA ASP A 40 12.89 -4.90 -2.02
C ASP A 40 13.50 -6.15 -2.69
N GLU A 41 14.77 -6.09 -3.00
CA GLU A 41 15.45 -7.15 -3.75
C GLU A 41 15.32 -8.52 -3.08
N LYS A 42 15.25 -8.56 -1.76
CA LYS A 42 15.13 -9.81 -1.01
C LYS A 42 13.71 -10.33 -0.90
N ILE A 43 12.76 -9.60 -1.45
CA ILE A 43 11.33 -9.95 -1.45
C ILE A 43 10.81 -10.13 -0.02
N THR A 44 11.05 -9.12 0.82
CA THR A 44 10.57 -9.10 2.21
C THR A 44 9.53 -8.03 2.43
N THR A 45 9.55 -6.96 1.64
CA THR A 45 8.73 -5.77 1.86
C THR A 45 8.27 -5.17 0.54
N CYS A 46 7.02 -4.80 0.47
CA CYS A 46 6.46 -4.07 -0.67
C CYS A 46 6.21 -2.62 -0.26
N TYR A 47 6.59 -1.70 -1.14
CA TYR A 47 6.34 -0.27 -1.00
C TYR A 47 5.33 0.11 -2.07
N GLN A 48 4.10 0.37 -1.70
CA GLN A 48 3.01 0.59 -2.64
C GLN A 48 2.38 1.95 -2.44
N VAL A 49 2.13 2.65 -3.55
CA VAL A 49 1.48 3.95 -3.53
C VAL A 49 0.05 3.75 -4.00
N MET A 50 -0.88 4.24 -3.20
CA MET A 50 -2.30 4.13 -3.49
C MET A 50 -3.00 5.47 -3.26
N GLU A 51 -4.14 5.66 -3.90
CA GLU A 51 -4.92 6.87 -3.76
C GLU A 51 -6.38 6.55 -3.45
N THR A 52 -6.95 7.29 -2.52
CA THR A 52 -8.38 7.21 -2.21
C THR A 52 -8.82 8.50 -1.51
N ASN A 53 -10.11 8.82 -1.65
CA ASN A 53 -10.73 9.90 -0.89
C ASN A 53 -11.36 9.39 0.41
N SER A 54 -11.34 8.07 0.62
CA SER A 54 -11.96 7.45 1.79
C SER A 54 -11.00 6.47 2.44
N PRO A 55 -10.41 6.81 3.60
CA PRO A 55 -9.48 5.91 4.30
C PRO A 55 -10.07 4.55 4.65
N GLU A 56 -11.38 4.45 4.77
CA GLU A 56 -12.05 3.18 5.04
C GLU A 56 -11.78 2.15 3.93
N ASN A 57 -11.56 2.62 2.70
CA ASN A 57 -11.22 1.73 1.58
C ASN A 57 -9.87 1.03 1.81
N LEU A 58 -8.93 1.71 2.47
CA LEU A 58 -7.64 1.08 2.82
C LEU A 58 -7.86 -0.03 3.84
N ASN A 59 -8.68 0.21 4.85
CA ASN A 59 -8.95 -0.79 5.88
C ASN A 59 -9.64 -2.02 5.28
N GLU A 60 -10.57 -1.82 4.37
CA GLU A 60 -11.24 -2.92 3.68
C GLU A 60 -10.26 -3.74 2.87
N TRP A 61 -9.40 -3.07 2.11
CA TRP A 61 -8.37 -3.75 1.32
C TRP A 61 -7.39 -4.52 2.20
N ILE A 62 -6.90 -3.91 3.28
CA ILE A 62 -5.98 -4.53 4.22
C ILE A 62 -6.56 -5.82 4.79
N SER A 63 -7.86 -5.83 5.08
CA SER A 63 -8.52 -7.01 5.65
C SER A 63 -8.42 -8.24 4.75
N ASN A 64 -8.17 -8.06 3.46
CA ASN A 64 -8.00 -9.15 2.51
C ASN A 64 -6.59 -9.77 2.56
N TRP A 65 -5.64 -9.12 3.24
CA TRP A 65 -4.23 -9.50 3.17
C TRP A 65 -3.54 -9.59 4.54
N ASN A 66 -4.16 -9.10 5.61
CA ASN A 66 -3.49 -8.94 6.89
C ASN A 66 -3.13 -10.27 7.58
N ASP A 67 -3.58 -11.39 7.07
CA ASP A 67 -3.14 -12.71 7.54
C ASP A 67 -1.76 -13.08 7.02
N LEU A 68 -1.28 -12.40 5.97
CA LEU A 68 0.00 -12.71 5.33
C LEU A 68 1.02 -11.57 5.44
N VAL A 69 0.57 -10.37 5.78
CA VAL A 69 1.35 -9.13 5.69
C VAL A 69 1.04 -8.22 6.88
N ASP A 70 2.06 -7.54 7.38
CA ASP A 70 1.87 -6.41 8.30
C ASP A 70 1.92 -5.12 7.50
N PHE A 71 0.98 -4.22 7.78
CA PHE A 71 0.82 -2.97 7.02
C PHE A 71 1.19 -1.76 7.84
N GLU A 72 1.85 -0.80 7.19
CA GLU A 72 2.05 0.53 7.71
C GLU A 72 1.53 1.51 6.65
N ILE A 73 0.67 2.44 7.05
CA ILE A 73 0.05 3.40 6.14
C ILE A 73 0.54 4.80 6.47
N ILE A 74 1.12 5.48 5.49
CA ILE A 74 1.65 6.83 5.65
C ILE A 74 1.00 7.75 4.63
N PRO A 75 0.21 8.75 5.05
CA PRO A 75 -0.27 9.76 4.10
C PRO A 75 0.93 10.57 3.61
N VAL A 76 0.97 10.77 2.30
CA VAL A 76 2.12 11.44 1.67
C VAL A 76 1.67 12.56 0.77
N ILE A 77 2.57 13.52 0.56
CA ILE A 77 2.41 14.58 -0.42
C ILE A 77 3.66 14.57 -1.31
N THR A 78 3.59 15.24 -2.44
CA THR A 78 4.76 15.32 -3.33
C THR A 78 5.82 16.23 -2.71
N SER A 79 7.06 16.09 -3.16
CA SER A 79 8.13 16.98 -2.72
C SER A 79 7.83 18.43 -3.06
N ALA A 80 7.18 18.68 -4.20
CA ALA A 80 6.78 20.03 -4.61
C ALA A 80 5.75 20.61 -3.63
N GLN A 81 4.75 19.81 -3.25
CA GLN A 81 3.76 20.23 -2.27
C GLN A 81 4.39 20.49 -0.91
N ALA A 82 5.35 19.66 -0.51
CA ALA A 82 6.07 19.84 0.74
C ALA A 82 6.85 21.16 0.73
N LYS A 83 7.50 21.47 -0.37
CA LYS A 83 8.23 22.73 -0.52
C LYS A 83 7.30 23.93 -0.35
N GLU A 84 6.13 23.88 -0.99
CA GLU A 84 5.14 24.95 -0.84
C GLU A 84 4.72 25.13 0.63
N LYS A 85 4.45 24.02 1.33
CA LYS A 85 4.02 24.08 2.71
C LYS A 85 5.09 24.65 3.63
N VAL A 86 6.34 24.31 3.37
CA VAL A 86 7.47 24.80 4.18
C VAL A 86 7.59 26.33 4.09
N PHE A 87 7.36 26.89 2.92
CA PHE A 87 7.47 28.33 2.69
C PHE A 87 6.15 29.09 2.80
N GLU A 88 5.09 28.38 3.11
CA GLU A 88 3.80 28.96 3.41
C GLU A 88 3.86 29.60 4.79
N ASN A 89 3.32 30.83 4.98
CA ASN A 89 3.40 31.47 6.25
C ASN A 89 2.23 32.16 6.68
#